data_69e48356a53d8aef9346c63d51348626
#
_entry.id   69e48356a53d8aef9346c63d51348626
#
_cell.length_a   1.000
_cell.length_b   1.000
_cell.length_c   1.000
_cell.angle_alpha   90.00
_cell.angle_beta   90.00
_cell.angle_gamma   90.00
#
_symmetry.space_group_name_H-M   'P 1'
#
loop_
_entity.id
_entity.type
_entity.pdbx_description
1 polymer ?
#
loop_
_entity_poly.entity_id
_entity_poly.type
_entity_poly.pdbx_seq_one_letter_code
_entity_poly.pdbx_strand_id
1 'polypeptide(L)'
;PIFSLKGGFINEVIGASFEYDKYEEVYFEDIEDKAYSNNLQALNSSFEGKKVGITSRTQDNNIAIVATRSANHSTEYYLFDAKNLQMSYLLNSRPWLKSELLAQTDSVIYKSRDGLDIHAVLTVPSNRELKALPLILLPHGGPHGIRDTLEIDSDAKVLAQHGYVVLQPNFRGSGGFGRSFLQMGFLNWGTTMIDDMTDGVKHLIEKGLVDPNRVCVYGASYGGYASLMSVVREPDLYKCAVSFVGMSDLNLMYEHGDTTESRGGLNVLEMYIGRDKARLDAQSAIKNLDKLKAPIFIIHGTED
;
A
#
# COMPACT_ATOMS: atom_id res chain seq x y z
N PRO A 1 4.37 11.91 0.14
CA PRO A 1 3.40 12.72 0.86
C PRO A 1 3.98 13.16 2.17
N ILE A 2 3.74 14.39 2.44
CA ILE A 2 4.16 15.01 3.68
C ILE A 2 2.99 14.90 4.65
N PHE A 3 3.17 14.14 5.73
CA PHE A 3 2.22 14.13 6.83
C PHE A 3 2.67 15.17 7.85
N SER A 4 1.77 16.05 8.28
CA SER A 4 2.10 17.01 9.31
C SER A 4 2.12 16.32 10.68
N LEU A 5 3.24 16.40 11.38
CA LEU A 5 3.33 16.03 12.79
C LEU A 5 2.69 17.16 13.59
N LYS A 6 1.73 16.83 14.44
CA LYS A 6 1.08 17.78 15.34
C LYS A 6 1.45 17.41 16.78
N GLY A 7 1.86 18.39 17.55
CA GLY A 7 2.30 18.17 18.93
C GLY A 7 1.87 19.26 19.88
N GLY A 8 2.00 18.97 21.18
CA GLY A 8 1.76 19.93 22.24
C GLY A 8 0.30 20.25 22.51
N PHE A 9 0.07 21.21 23.39
CA PHE A 9 -1.26 21.72 23.74
C PHE A 9 -1.91 22.55 22.63
N ILE A 10 -1.12 23.08 21.70
CA ILE A 10 -1.53 24.11 20.74
C ILE A 10 -1.86 23.53 19.36
N ASN A 11 -1.83 22.22 19.16
CA ASN A 11 -1.96 21.59 17.83
C ASN A 11 -1.03 22.18 16.77
N GLU A 12 0.15 22.57 17.20
CA GLU A 12 1.19 23.13 16.35
C GLU A 12 1.72 22.08 15.37
N VAL A 13 2.05 22.50 14.16
CA VAL A 13 2.75 21.65 13.20
C VAL A 13 4.23 21.71 13.49
N ILE A 14 4.79 20.64 14.05
CA ILE A 14 6.19 20.60 14.50
C ILE A 14 7.15 19.98 13.47
N GLY A 15 6.63 19.43 12.38
CA GLY A 15 7.44 18.80 11.36
C GLY A 15 6.61 18.13 10.28
N ALA A 16 7.26 17.33 9.47
CA ALA A 16 6.65 16.54 8.42
C ALA A 16 7.28 15.15 8.38
N SER A 17 6.48 14.15 8.06
CA SER A 17 6.96 12.79 7.82
C SER A 17 6.62 12.34 6.40
N PHE A 18 7.47 11.54 5.81
CA PHE A 18 7.26 10.95 4.51
C PHE A 18 7.89 9.56 4.43
N GLU A 19 7.43 8.78 3.47
CA GLU A 19 7.92 7.43 3.24
C GLU A 19 7.95 7.19 1.74
N TYR A 20 9.16 6.97 1.20
CA TYR A 20 9.38 6.50 -0.17
C TYR A 20 9.92 5.07 -0.13
N ASP A 21 11.21 4.92 0.09
CA ASP A 21 11.93 3.67 0.30
C ASP A 21 12.21 3.37 1.78
N LYS A 22 12.09 4.39 2.63
CA LYS A 22 12.15 4.32 4.09
C LYS A 22 11.28 5.42 4.70
N TYR A 23 10.94 5.24 5.97
CA TYR A 23 10.27 6.27 6.74
C TYR A 23 11.26 7.34 7.19
N GLU A 24 10.96 8.59 6.93
CA GLU A 24 11.76 9.75 7.32
C GLU A 24 10.90 10.84 7.97
N GLU A 25 11.50 11.60 8.88
CA GLU A 25 10.89 12.74 9.54
C GLU A 25 11.82 13.96 9.45
N VAL A 26 11.20 15.12 9.24
CA VAL A 26 11.87 16.42 9.29
C VAL A 26 11.14 17.27 10.33
N TYR A 27 11.89 17.82 11.26
CA TYR A 27 11.37 18.67 12.32
C TYR A 27 11.67 20.13 12.04
N PHE A 28 10.71 21.00 12.34
CA PHE A 28 10.86 22.44 12.18
C PHE A 28 11.58 23.04 13.38
N GLU A 29 12.44 24.02 13.13
CA GLU A 29 13.24 24.70 14.18
C GLU A 29 12.44 25.80 14.89
N ASP A 30 11.57 26.51 14.14
CA ASP A 30 10.78 27.62 14.63
C ASP A 30 9.38 27.14 15.11
N ILE A 31 9.38 26.51 16.28
CA ILE A 31 8.21 25.94 16.92
C ILE A 31 8.14 26.36 18.41
N GLU A 32 6.93 26.45 18.95
CA GLU A 32 6.70 26.83 20.35
C GLU A 32 7.00 25.65 21.30
N ASP A 33 6.51 24.43 21.00
CA ASP A 33 6.69 23.24 21.86
C ASP A 33 7.97 22.47 21.52
N LYS A 34 9.12 23.09 21.75
CA LYS A 34 10.44 22.44 21.52
C LYS A 34 10.65 21.19 22.36
N ALA A 35 10.10 21.15 23.57
CA ALA A 35 10.27 20.00 24.47
C ALA A 35 9.60 18.75 23.88
N TYR A 36 8.38 18.88 23.36
CA TYR A 36 7.67 17.79 22.71
C TYR A 36 8.40 17.32 21.43
N SER A 37 8.83 18.24 20.60
CA SER A 37 9.59 17.92 19.38
C SER A 37 10.89 17.19 19.69
N ASN A 38 11.67 17.65 20.66
CA ASN A 38 12.92 17.02 21.09
C ASN A 38 12.68 15.60 21.63
N ASN A 39 11.61 15.40 22.42
CA ASN A 39 11.26 14.08 22.94
C ASN A 39 10.89 13.13 21.79
N LEU A 40 10.12 13.59 20.81
CA LEU A 40 9.74 12.77 19.66
C LEU A 40 10.96 12.41 18.79
N GLN A 41 11.88 13.35 18.56
CA GLN A 41 13.15 13.10 17.87
C GLN A 41 14.00 12.06 18.61
N ALA A 42 14.10 12.17 19.94
CA ALA A 42 14.85 11.22 20.76
C ALA A 42 14.21 9.81 20.71
N LEU A 43 12.87 9.73 20.75
CA LEU A 43 12.14 8.48 20.60
C LEU A 43 12.40 7.84 19.24
N ASN A 44 12.28 8.59 18.14
CA ASN A 44 12.57 8.07 16.79
C ASN A 44 14.02 7.57 16.67
N SER A 45 14.98 8.32 17.20
CA SER A 45 16.39 7.91 17.18
C SER A 45 16.68 6.65 18.01
N SER A 46 15.83 6.35 18.98
CA SER A 46 15.98 5.15 19.84
C SER A 46 15.48 3.87 19.19
N PHE A 47 14.75 3.96 18.08
CA PHE A 47 14.15 2.81 17.39
C PHE A 47 14.52 2.80 15.90
N GLU A 48 15.78 2.58 15.62
CA GLU A 48 16.29 2.52 14.25
C GLU A 48 15.49 1.54 13.37
N GLY A 49 15.09 1.98 12.18
CA GLY A 49 14.32 1.18 11.22
C GLY A 49 12.85 0.94 11.60
N LYS A 50 12.36 1.59 12.67
CA LYS A 50 10.94 1.53 13.05
C LYS A 50 10.31 2.92 12.97
N LYS A 51 9.08 2.97 12.52
CA LYS A 51 8.23 4.16 12.63
C LYS A 51 7.72 4.29 14.06
N VAL A 52 7.98 5.43 14.67
CA VAL A 52 7.56 5.72 16.06
C VAL A 52 6.39 6.69 16.05
N GLY A 53 5.40 6.46 16.89
CA GLY A 53 4.26 7.35 17.00
C GLY A 53 3.70 7.38 18.42
N ILE A 54 3.35 8.57 18.91
CA ILE A 54 2.61 8.73 20.16
C ILE A 54 1.13 8.49 19.86
N THR A 55 0.55 7.45 20.46
CA THR A 55 -0.85 7.06 20.24
C THR A 55 -1.80 7.68 21.28
N SER A 56 -1.30 7.98 22.47
CA SER A 56 -2.05 8.61 23.54
C SER A 56 -1.10 9.32 24.50
N ARG A 57 -1.58 10.34 25.20
CA ARG A 57 -0.80 11.07 26.19
C ARG A 57 -1.70 11.71 27.24
N THR A 58 -1.13 11.99 28.41
CA THR A 58 -1.78 12.77 29.46
C THR A 58 -1.88 14.25 29.07
N GLN A 59 -2.82 14.99 29.67
CA GLN A 59 -3.02 16.41 29.37
C GLN A 59 -1.79 17.26 29.61
N ASP A 60 -0.98 16.91 30.62
CA ASP A 60 0.27 17.60 30.97
C ASP A 60 1.48 17.12 30.13
N ASN A 61 1.29 16.25 29.14
CA ASN A 61 2.31 15.65 28.28
C ASN A 61 3.43 14.87 29.02
N ASN A 62 3.26 14.57 30.32
CA ASN A 62 4.29 13.90 31.08
C ASN A 62 4.35 12.39 30.82
N ILE A 63 3.21 11.77 30.52
CA ILE A 63 3.12 10.34 30.22
C ILE A 63 2.51 10.13 28.85
N ALA A 64 3.11 9.28 28.04
CA ALA A 64 2.62 8.93 26.72
C ALA A 64 2.66 7.42 26.44
N ILE A 65 1.78 6.96 25.59
CA ILE A 65 1.86 5.63 24.97
C ILE A 65 2.54 5.80 23.60
N VAL A 66 3.67 5.15 23.46
CA VAL A 66 4.45 5.11 22.23
C VAL A 66 4.22 3.78 21.52
N ALA A 67 3.92 3.82 20.22
CA ALA A 67 3.83 2.66 19.38
C ALA A 67 4.98 2.65 18.37
N THR A 68 5.65 1.51 18.22
CA THR A 68 6.68 1.29 17.18
C THR A 68 6.17 0.31 16.15
N ARG A 69 6.38 0.61 14.86
CA ARG A 69 5.91 -0.18 13.72
C ARG A 69 7.03 -0.37 12.71
N SER A 70 7.04 -1.52 12.06
CA SER A 70 7.88 -1.78 10.89
C SER A 70 7.30 -2.90 10.04
N ALA A 71 7.82 -3.11 8.86
CA ALA A 71 7.42 -4.21 7.99
C ALA A 71 7.76 -5.60 8.54
N ASN A 72 8.77 -5.70 9.41
CA ASN A 72 9.32 -6.98 9.84
C ASN A 72 9.11 -7.28 11.34
N HIS A 73 8.42 -6.38 12.08
CA HIS A 73 8.10 -6.56 13.49
C HIS A 73 6.67 -6.13 13.75
N SER A 74 5.96 -6.91 14.57
CA SER A 74 4.63 -6.51 15.05
C SER A 74 4.71 -5.24 15.92
N THR A 75 3.61 -4.49 15.94
CA THR A 75 3.55 -3.24 16.71
C THR A 75 3.79 -3.50 18.19
N GLU A 76 4.76 -2.82 18.75
CA GLU A 76 5.07 -2.81 20.19
C GLU A 76 4.63 -1.49 20.81
N TYR A 77 4.15 -1.56 22.04
CA TYR A 77 3.69 -0.43 22.80
C TYR A 77 4.55 -0.24 24.04
N TYR A 78 4.86 1.02 24.34
CA TYR A 78 5.68 1.43 25.48
C TYR A 78 5.00 2.56 26.23
N LEU A 79 5.18 2.59 27.54
CA LEU A 79 4.90 3.76 28.37
C LEU A 79 6.14 4.64 28.39
N PHE A 80 5.99 5.89 28.02
CA PHE A 80 7.06 6.90 28.04
C PHE A 80 6.77 7.93 29.13
N ASP A 81 7.71 8.09 30.06
CA ASP A 81 7.74 9.16 31.07
C ASP A 81 8.66 10.27 30.55
N ALA A 82 8.05 11.37 30.09
CA ALA A 82 8.78 12.49 29.49
C ALA A 82 9.59 13.30 30.50
N LYS A 83 9.26 13.27 31.80
CA LYS A 83 10.02 13.97 32.87
C LYS A 83 11.35 13.28 33.17
N ASN A 84 11.29 11.94 33.23
CA ASN A 84 12.44 11.13 33.60
C ASN A 84 13.16 10.55 32.37
N LEU A 85 12.64 10.78 31.15
CA LEU A 85 13.10 10.21 29.89
C LEU A 85 13.22 8.68 29.97
N GLN A 86 12.24 8.05 30.62
CA GLN A 86 12.21 6.60 30.82
C GLN A 86 11.13 5.97 29.96
N MET A 87 11.44 4.79 29.46
CA MET A 87 10.53 3.99 28.64
C MET A 87 10.39 2.59 29.22
N SER A 88 9.16 2.15 29.37
CA SER A 88 8.81 0.81 29.85
C SER A 88 7.99 0.08 28.82
N TYR A 89 8.41 -1.13 28.47
CA TYR A 89 7.64 -2.00 27.56
C TYR A 89 6.28 -2.34 28.19
N LEU A 90 5.21 -2.23 27.39
CA LEU A 90 3.86 -2.59 27.81
C LEU A 90 3.41 -3.92 27.20
N LEU A 91 3.33 -3.95 25.88
CA LEU A 91 2.84 -5.14 25.16
C LEU A 91 3.25 -5.12 23.69
N ASN A 92 3.13 -6.27 23.05
CA ASN A 92 3.19 -6.45 21.62
C ASN A 92 1.77 -6.77 21.10
N SER A 93 1.35 -6.18 19.99
CA SER A 93 0.02 -6.39 19.40
C SER A 93 -0.22 -7.82 18.92
N ARG A 94 0.85 -8.54 18.57
CA ARG A 94 0.81 -9.92 18.04
C ARG A 94 1.97 -10.72 18.61
N PRO A 95 1.96 -11.05 19.93
CA PRO A 95 3.09 -11.70 20.61
C PRO A 95 3.40 -13.13 20.10
N TRP A 96 2.44 -13.74 19.39
CA TRP A 96 2.64 -15.04 18.72
C TRP A 96 3.43 -14.95 17.41
N LEU A 97 3.58 -13.76 16.82
CA LEU A 97 4.41 -13.55 15.63
C LEU A 97 5.86 -13.34 16.01
N LYS A 98 6.68 -14.32 15.74
CA LYS A 98 8.12 -14.25 15.95
C LYS A 98 8.77 -13.61 14.74
N SER A 99 9.40 -12.45 14.93
CA SER A 99 9.98 -11.64 13.83
C SER A 99 11.00 -12.40 13.00
N GLU A 100 11.78 -13.28 13.62
CA GLU A 100 12.77 -14.14 12.96
C GLU A 100 12.18 -15.19 12.02
N LEU A 101 10.88 -15.48 12.16
CA LEU A 101 10.16 -16.42 11.29
C LEU A 101 9.37 -15.70 10.20
N LEU A 102 9.25 -14.38 10.26
CA LEU A 102 8.51 -13.63 9.27
C LEU A 102 9.28 -13.53 7.94
N ALA A 103 8.54 -13.57 6.85
CA ALA A 103 9.04 -13.20 5.53
C ALA A 103 9.61 -11.78 5.55
N GLN A 104 10.69 -11.54 4.81
CA GLN A 104 11.34 -10.23 4.78
C GLN A 104 10.60 -9.28 3.84
N THR A 105 10.42 -8.05 4.29
CA THR A 105 9.77 -6.99 3.49
C THR A 105 10.71 -5.81 3.39
N ASP A 106 10.85 -5.28 2.17
CA ASP A 106 11.65 -4.11 1.86
C ASP A 106 11.00 -3.31 0.72
N SER A 107 11.50 -2.11 0.47
CA SER A 107 11.12 -1.30 -0.67
C SER A 107 11.85 -1.75 -1.93
N VAL A 108 11.22 -1.56 -3.08
CA VAL A 108 11.83 -1.68 -4.40
C VAL A 108 11.34 -0.56 -5.30
N ILE A 109 12.24 -0.04 -6.14
CA ILE A 109 11.90 0.97 -7.14
C ILE A 109 12.20 0.38 -8.52
N TYR A 110 11.27 0.55 -9.45
CA TYR A 110 11.45 0.15 -10.84
C TYR A 110 10.91 1.21 -11.80
N LYS A 111 11.32 1.16 -13.04
CA LYS A 111 10.79 2.03 -14.11
C LYS A 111 9.58 1.40 -14.75
N SER A 112 8.51 2.18 -14.88
CA SER A 112 7.44 1.85 -15.81
C SER A 112 7.92 2.00 -17.26
N ARG A 113 7.20 1.42 -18.22
CA ARG A 113 7.53 1.45 -19.65
C ARG A 113 7.62 2.87 -20.25
N ASP A 114 7.00 3.85 -19.62
CA ASP A 114 7.07 5.27 -19.98
C ASP A 114 8.08 6.06 -19.12
N GLY A 115 8.91 5.37 -18.31
CA GLY A 115 10.04 5.92 -17.58
C GLY A 115 9.73 6.50 -16.21
N LEU A 116 8.48 6.39 -15.73
CA LEU A 116 8.09 6.82 -14.39
C LEU A 116 8.71 5.92 -13.32
N ASP A 117 9.22 6.49 -12.23
CA ASP A 117 9.63 5.72 -11.07
C ASP A 117 8.40 5.23 -10.30
N ILE A 118 8.29 3.92 -10.14
CA ILE A 118 7.25 3.27 -9.35
C ILE A 118 7.88 2.66 -8.10
N HIS A 119 7.43 3.14 -6.96
CA HIS A 119 7.81 2.60 -5.66
C HIS A 119 6.89 1.45 -5.30
N ALA A 120 7.45 0.38 -4.78
CA ALA A 120 6.68 -0.79 -4.38
C ALA A 120 7.22 -1.39 -3.08
N VAL A 121 6.37 -2.15 -2.41
CA VAL A 121 6.74 -3.00 -1.28
C VAL A 121 6.93 -4.42 -1.81
N LEU A 122 8.06 -5.01 -1.48
CA LEU A 122 8.44 -6.37 -1.89
C LEU A 122 8.58 -7.25 -0.65
N THR A 123 7.77 -8.29 -0.56
CA THR A 123 7.90 -9.28 0.49
C THR A 123 8.40 -10.62 -0.10
N VAL A 124 9.47 -11.14 0.47
CA VAL A 124 10.11 -12.37 -0.01
C VAL A 124 10.15 -13.46 1.07
N PRO A 125 10.11 -14.75 0.68
CA PRO A 125 10.25 -15.85 1.63
C PRO A 125 11.61 -15.79 2.35
N SER A 126 11.63 -16.01 3.67
CA SER A 126 12.85 -16.02 4.48
C SER A 126 13.64 -17.34 4.42
N ASN A 127 13.01 -18.43 3.95
CA ASN A 127 13.52 -19.80 4.04
C ASN A 127 13.84 -20.45 2.68
N ARG A 128 13.99 -19.64 1.63
CA ARG A 128 14.25 -20.12 0.27
C ARG A 128 15.33 -19.29 -0.41
N GLU A 129 16.01 -19.89 -1.38
CA GLU A 129 16.85 -19.15 -2.32
C GLU A 129 15.97 -18.20 -3.14
N LEU A 130 16.40 -16.96 -3.26
CA LEU A 130 15.66 -15.91 -3.98
C LEU A 130 15.96 -15.98 -5.49
N LYS A 131 15.50 -17.07 -6.12
CA LYS A 131 15.71 -17.34 -7.53
C LYS A 131 14.55 -18.08 -8.14
N ALA A 132 14.01 -17.54 -9.23
CA ALA A 132 12.91 -18.12 -10.02
C ALA A 132 11.74 -18.58 -9.13
N LEU A 133 11.30 -17.75 -8.19
CA LEU A 133 10.20 -18.03 -7.28
C LEU A 133 8.83 -17.73 -7.92
N PRO A 134 7.73 -18.35 -7.47
CA PRO A 134 6.39 -17.93 -7.84
C PRO A 134 6.10 -16.53 -7.27
N LEU A 135 5.32 -15.72 -8.00
CA LEU A 135 4.96 -14.37 -7.58
C LEU A 135 3.44 -14.19 -7.49
N ILE A 136 3.02 -13.47 -6.47
CA ILE A 136 1.70 -12.85 -6.38
C ILE A 136 1.88 -11.34 -6.50
N LEU A 137 1.27 -10.74 -7.54
CA LEU A 137 1.05 -9.30 -7.61
C LEU A 137 -0.14 -8.96 -6.71
N LEU A 138 0.05 -8.06 -5.75
CA LEU A 138 -0.97 -7.69 -4.75
C LEU A 138 -1.24 -6.17 -4.83
N PRO A 139 -2.04 -5.70 -5.79
CA PRO A 139 -2.40 -4.29 -5.89
C PRO A 139 -3.36 -3.88 -4.77
N HIS A 140 -3.09 -2.71 -4.17
CA HIS A 140 -3.96 -2.15 -3.14
C HIS A 140 -5.31 -1.67 -3.69
N GLY A 141 -6.29 -1.53 -2.80
CA GLY A 141 -7.59 -0.92 -3.09
C GLY A 141 -7.53 0.61 -3.16
N GLY A 142 -8.65 1.24 -3.29
CA GLY A 142 -8.81 2.68 -3.39
C GLY A 142 -9.31 3.14 -4.77
N PRO A 143 -8.48 3.42 -5.79
CA PRO A 143 -7.02 3.41 -5.84
C PRO A 143 -6.35 4.72 -5.42
N HIS A 144 -7.11 5.85 -5.52
CA HIS A 144 -6.55 7.18 -5.39
C HIS A 144 -6.35 7.59 -3.92
N GLY A 145 -5.15 8.12 -3.62
CA GLY A 145 -4.82 8.59 -2.29
C GLY A 145 -4.45 7.50 -1.28
N ILE A 146 -4.61 6.24 -1.64
CA ILE A 146 -4.19 5.06 -0.87
C ILE A 146 -2.81 4.62 -1.34
N ARG A 147 -2.06 3.95 -0.47
CA ARG A 147 -0.74 3.38 -0.78
C ARG A 147 -0.41 2.21 0.14
N ASP A 148 0.44 1.34 -0.33
CA ASP A 148 1.15 0.37 0.49
C ASP A 148 2.35 1.03 1.18
N THR A 149 2.64 0.60 2.41
CA THR A 149 3.67 1.14 3.28
C THR A 149 4.57 0.03 3.81
N LEU A 150 5.73 0.41 4.37
CA LEU A 150 6.64 -0.50 5.05
C LEU A 150 6.14 -0.83 6.48
N GLU A 151 4.89 -1.28 6.56
CA GLU A 151 4.27 -1.85 7.76
C GLU A 151 3.89 -3.31 7.50
N ILE A 152 3.56 -4.08 8.55
CA ILE A 152 3.13 -5.46 8.36
C ILE A 152 1.81 -5.51 7.59
N ASP A 153 1.87 -6.08 6.40
CA ASP A 153 0.71 -6.55 5.66
C ASP A 153 0.50 -8.05 5.91
N SER A 154 -0.68 -8.43 6.38
CA SER A 154 -0.97 -9.81 6.77
C SER A 154 -1.04 -10.75 5.57
N ASP A 155 -1.63 -10.32 4.46
CA ASP A 155 -1.77 -11.12 3.24
C ASP A 155 -0.41 -11.36 2.60
N ALA A 156 0.39 -10.29 2.46
CA ALA A 156 1.75 -10.39 1.93
C ALA A 156 2.62 -11.34 2.78
N LYS A 157 2.53 -11.25 4.12
CA LYS A 157 3.29 -12.14 5.03
C LYS A 157 2.84 -13.59 4.91
N VAL A 158 1.54 -13.86 4.88
CA VAL A 158 1.01 -15.23 4.75
C VAL A 158 1.41 -15.82 3.40
N LEU A 159 1.25 -15.10 2.31
CA LEU A 159 1.63 -15.56 0.97
C LEU A 159 3.13 -15.82 0.87
N ALA A 160 3.97 -14.93 1.40
CA ALA A 160 5.42 -15.12 1.39
C ALA A 160 5.85 -16.30 2.29
N GLN A 161 5.17 -16.53 3.40
CA GLN A 161 5.39 -17.71 4.25
C GLN A 161 5.13 -19.03 3.49
N HIS A 162 4.18 -19.01 2.53
CA HIS A 162 3.91 -20.14 1.63
C HIS A 162 4.87 -20.21 0.43
N GLY A 163 5.84 -19.32 0.36
CA GLY A 163 6.93 -19.37 -0.61
C GLY A 163 6.73 -18.55 -1.87
N TYR A 164 5.77 -17.61 -1.87
CA TYR A 164 5.58 -16.66 -2.94
C TYR A 164 6.42 -15.39 -2.70
N VAL A 165 6.94 -14.81 -3.77
CA VAL A 165 7.30 -13.40 -3.77
C VAL A 165 6.01 -12.60 -3.87
N VAL A 166 5.84 -11.55 -3.06
CA VAL A 166 4.69 -10.67 -3.11
C VAL A 166 5.14 -9.27 -3.47
N LEU A 167 4.58 -8.72 -4.56
CA LEU A 167 4.85 -7.37 -5.02
C LEU A 167 3.60 -6.51 -4.81
N GLN A 168 3.73 -5.43 -4.04
CA GLN A 168 2.68 -4.44 -3.77
C GLN A 168 3.11 -3.10 -4.38
N PRO A 169 2.75 -2.81 -5.64
CA PRO A 169 3.17 -1.59 -6.31
C PRO A 169 2.31 -0.39 -5.91
N ASN A 170 2.97 0.72 -5.60
CA ASN A 170 2.33 2.03 -5.52
C ASN A 170 2.28 2.64 -6.93
N PHE A 171 1.37 2.15 -7.75
CA PHE A 171 1.16 2.57 -9.14
C PHE A 171 0.70 4.03 -9.23
N ARG A 172 0.83 4.66 -10.40
CA ARG A 172 0.31 6.03 -10.59
C ARG A 172 -1.13 6.15 -10.11
N GLY A 173 -1.46 7.24 -9.41
CA GLY A 173 -2.74 7.40 -8.71
C GLY A 173 -2.66 7.09 -7.22
N SER A 174 -1.66 6.34 -6.76
CA SER A 174 -1.43 6.08 -5.34
C SER A 174 -1.14 7.37 -4.57
N GLY A 175 -1.50 7.36 -3.30
CA GLY A 175 -1.21 8.45 -2.37
C GLY A 175 0.27 8.51 -2.06
N GLY A 176 0.71 9.71 -1.68
CA GLY A 176 2.01 9.69 -1.14
C GLY A 176 3.13 10.24 -2.00
N PHE A 177 2.93 10.35 -3.27
CA PHE A 177 3.94 10.71 -4.25
C PHE A 177 3.68 12.08 -4.91
N GLY A 178 2.82 12.88 -4.28
CA GLY A 178 2.47 14.21 -4.73
C GLY A 178 1.26 14.24 -5.66
N ARG A 179 0.75 15.47 -5.88
CA ARG A 179 -0.49 15.70 -6.64
C ARG A 179 -0.38 15.25 -8.09
N SER A 180 0.76 15.48 -8.73
CA SER A 180 0.96 15.11 -10.13
C SER A 180 0.88 13.59 -10.31
N PHE A 181 1.52 12.81 -9.44
CA PHE A 181 1.48 11.36 -9.46
C PHE A 181 0.05 10.83 -9.22
N LEU A 182 -0.68 11.43 -8.29
CA LEU A 182 -2.09 11.13 -8.04
C LEU A 182 -2.94 11.33 -9.30
N GLN A 183 -2.80 12.48 -9.96
CA GLN A 183 -3.59 12.84 -11.13
C GLN A 183 -3.27 12.00 -12.37
N MET A 184 -2.06 11.45 -12.49
CA MET A 184 -1.70 10.54 -13.58
C MET A 184 -2.55 9.26 -13.61
N GLY A 185 -3.18 8.89 -12.49
CA GLY A 185 -4.11 7.76 -12.41
C GLY A 185 -5.50 8.07 -12.94
N PHE A 186 -5.89 9.35 -13.04
CA PHE A 186 -7.25 9.72 -13.45
C PHE A 186 -7.52 9.27 -14.90
N LEU A 187 -8.69 8.69 -15.12
CA LEU A 187 -9.15 8.12 -16.38
C LEU A 187 -8.34 6.90 -16.87
N ASN A 188 -7.40 6.39 -16.06
CA ASN A 188 -6.42 5.38 -16.45
C ASN A 188 -6.51 4.08 -15.62
N TRP A 189 -7.63 3.83 -14.97
CA TRP A 189 -7.81 2.68 -14.07
C TRP A 189 -7.44 1.35 -14.70
N GLY A 190 -7.89 1.08 -15.92
CA GLY A 190 -7.64 -0.16 -16.64
C GLY A 190 -6.53 -0.07 -17.68
N THR A 191 -5.73 0.98 -17.69
CA THR A 191 -4.68 1.22 -18.69
C THR A 191 -3.31 1.37 -18.04
N THR A 192 -2.76 2.58 -17.98
CA THR A 192 -1.39 2.81 -17.49
C THR A 192 -1.18 2.43 -16.03
N MET A 193 -2.22 2.44 -15.21
CA MET A 193 -2.12 1.94 -13.83
C MET A 193 -1.86 0.42 -13.80
N ILE A 194 -2.53 -0.35 -14.69
CA ILE A 194 -2.24 -1.79 -14.84
C ILE A 194 -0.86 -2.01 -15.46
N ASP A 195 -0.46 -1.14 -16.40
CA ASP A 195 0.87 -1.21 -17.00
C ASP A 195 1.98 -1.03 -15.95
N ASP A 196 1.84 -0.06 -15.02
CA ASP A 196 2.78 0.13 -13.92
C ASP A 196 2.96 -1.14 -13.08
N MET A 197 1.86 -1.81 -12.74
CA MET A 197 1.87 -3.06 -11.96
C MET A 197 2.57 -4.18 -12.72
N THR A 198 2.24 -4.33 -14.00
CA THR A 198 2.83 -5.35 -14.88
C THR A 198 4.33 -5.14 -15.08
N ASP A 199 4.76 -3.89 -15.22
CA ASP A 199 6.18 -3.56 -15.41
C ASP A 199 7.01 -3.91 -14.17
N GLY A 200 6.44 -3.82 -12.96
CA GLY A 200 7.05 -4.33 -11.75
C GLY A 200 7.24 -5.84 -11.75
N VAL A 201 6.25 -6.59 -12.23
CA VAL A 201 6.37 -8.05 -12.40
C VAL A 201 7.48 -8.38 -13.39
N LYS A 202 7.50 -7.73 -14.56
CA LYS A 202 8.53 -7.92 -15.59
C LYS A 202 9.92 -7.58 -15.07
N HIS A 203 10.06 -6.49 -14.28
CA HIS A 203 11.32 -6.13 -13.65
C HIS A 203 11.86 -7.26 -12.74
N LEU A 204 11.02 -7.89 -11.91
CA LEU A 204 11.44 -8.99 -11.03
C LEU A 204 11.78 -10.27 -11.81
N ILE A 205 11.11 -10.52 -12.93
CA ILE A 205 11.45 -11.60 -13.87
C ILE A 205 12.83 -11.37 -14.49
N GLU A 206 13.09 -10.16 -14.98
CA GLU A 206 14.39 -9.77 -15.56
C GLU A 206 15.55 -9.87 -14.56
N LYS A 207 15.29 -9.61 -13.28
CA LYS A 207 16.24 -9.81 -12.19
C LYS A 207 16.46 -11.28 -11.83
N GLY A 208 15.72 -12.21 -12.43
CA GLY A 208 15.81 -13.64 -12.16
C GLY A 208 15.21 -14.08 -10.82
N LEU A 209 14.55 -13.16 -10.10
CA LEU A 209 13.88 -13.46 -8.83
C LEU A 209 12.60 -14.27 -9.06
N VAL A 210 11.87 -13.98 -10.13
CA VAL A 210 10.54 -14.53 -10.42
C VAL A 210 10.56 -15.45 -11.64
N ASP A 211 9.86 -16.59 -11.55
CA ASP A 211 9.58 -17.48 -12.68
C ASP A 211 8.41 -16.95 -13.51
N PRO A 212 8.61 -16.60 -14.79
CA PRO A 212 7.55 -16.06 -15.65
C PRO A 212 6.35 -17.01 -15.86
N ASN A 213 6.52 -18.29 -15.56
CA ASN A 213 5.45 -19.27 -15.67
C ASN A 213 4.62 -19.44 -14.39
N ARG A 214 4.96 -18.72 -13.33
CA ARG A 214 4.31 -18.85 -12.01
C ARG A 214 3.97 -17.48 -11.43
N VAL A 215 3.23 -16.67 -12.19
CA VAL A 215 2.79 -15.32 -11.79
C VAL A 215 1.27 -15.30 -11.69
N CYS A 216 0.75 -14.93 -10.53
CA CYS A 216 -0.67 -14.68 -10.31
C CYS A 216 -0.89 -13.26 -9.78
N VAL A 217 -2.15 -12.82 -9.80
CA VAL A 217 -2.54 -11.53 -9.24
C VAL A 217 -3.73 -11.73 -8.29
N TYR A 218 -3.68 -11.05 -7.14
CA TYR A 218 -4.71 -11.05 -6.11
C TYR A 218 -4.88 -9.65 -5.54
N GLY A 219 -6.11 -9.21 -5.38
CA GLY A 219 -6.39 -7.92 -4.76
C GLY A 219 -7.85 -7.75 -4.39
N ALA A 220 -8.11 -6.72 -3.57
CA ALA A 220 -9.43 -6.37 -3.09
C ALA A 220 -9.90 -5.01 -3.62
N SER A 221 -11.23 -4.84 -3.80
CA SER A 221 -11.84 -3.60 -4.26
C SER A 221 -11.24 -3.15 -5.60
N TYR A 222 -10.65 -1.96 -5.72
CA TYR A 222 -9.88 -1.60 -6.92
C TYR A 222 -8.79 -2.64 -7.24
N GLY A 223 -8.10 -3.21 -6.23
CA GLY A 223 -7.14 -4.29 -6.43
C GLY A 223 -7.77 -5.55 -7.05
N GLY A 224 -9.03 -5.85 -6.69
CA GLY A 224 -9.82 -6.91 -7.31
C GLY A 224 -10.15 -6.62 -8.77
N TYR A 225 -10.54 -5.40 -9.09
CA TYR A 225 -10.68 -4.90 -10.47
C TYR A 225 -9.36 -4.98 -11.23
N ALA A 226 -8.27 -4.51 -10.63
CA ALA A 226 -6.94 -4.55 -11.24
C ALA A 226 -6.50 -6.00 -11.52
N SER A 227 -6.86 -6.95 -10.65
CA SER A 227 -6.60 -8.38 -10.86
C SER A 227 -7.31 -8.90 -12.11
N LEU A 228 -8.58 -8.54 -12.31
CA LEU A 228 -9.34 -8.91 -13.51
C LEU A 228 -8.75 -8.25 -14.77
N MET A 229 -8.43 -6.96 -14.71
CA MET A 229 -7.87 -6.24 -15.86
C MET A 229 -6.46 -6.71 -16.20
N SER A 230 -5.65 -7.13 -15.23
CA SER A 230 -4.30 -7.65 -15.48
C SER A 230 -4.32 -8.89 -16.36
N VAL A 231 -5.19 -9.88 -16.09
CA VAL A 231 -5.30 -11.10 -16.88
C VAL A 231 -5.95 -10.87 -18.26
N VAL A 232 -6.73 -9.81 -18.40
CA VAL A 232 -7.29 -9.38 -19.69
C VAL A 232 -6.23 -8.69 -20.56
N ARG A 233 -5.39 -7.84 -19.95
CA ARG A 233 -4.39 -7.05 -20.68
C ARG A 233 -3.12 -7.83 -21.02
N GLU A 234 -2.70 -8.73 -20.12
CA GLU A 234 -1.48 -9.53 -20.27
C GLU A 234 -1.81 -11.03 -20.12
N PRO A 235 -2.63 -11.59 -21.03
CA PRO A 235 -3.19 -12.93 -20.89
C PRO A 235 -2.14 -14.06 -20.92
N ASP A 236 -0.93 -13.78 -21.40
CA ASP A 236 0.16 -14.76 -21.47
C ASP A 236 1.08 -14.67 -20.23
N LEU A 237 1.07 -13.56 -19.52
CA LEU A 237 1.90 -13.37 -18.33
C LEU A 237 1.28 -14.00 -17.08
N TYR A 238 0.05 -13.63 -16.76
CA TYR A 238 -0.63 -14.09 -15.56
C TYR A 238 -1.23 -15.47 -15.74
N LYS A 239 -1.00 -16.35 -14.75
CA LYS A 239 -1.47 -17.75 -14.77
C LYS A 239 -2.74 -17.95 -13.95
N CYS A 240 -3.06 -17.01 -13.07
CA CYS A 240 -4.34 -16.96 -12.34
C CYS A 240 -4.61 -15.55 -11.81
N ALA A 241 -5.88 -15.28 -11.52
CA ALA A 241 -6.32 -14.08 -10.82
C ALA A 241 -7.29 -14.42 -9.69
N VAL A 242 -7.19 -13.68 -8.58
CA VAL A 242 -8.18 -13.70 -7.51
C VAL A 242 -8.70 -12.28 -7.36
N SER A 243 -10.01 -12.11 -7.52
CA SER A 243 -10.70 -10.83 -7.34
C SER A 243 -11.56 -10.90 -6.09
N PHE A 244 -11.20 -10.16 -5.07
CA PHE A 244 -12.00 -10.01 -3.86
C PHE A 244 -12.75 -8.69 -3.91
N VAL A 245 -14.09 -8.73 -3.92
CA VAL A 245 -15.00 -7.59 -4.01
C VAL A 245 -14.62 -6.57 -5.09
N GLY A 246 -14.17 -7.08 -6.26
CA GLY A 246 -13.68 -6.25 -7.36
C GLY A 246 -14.78 -5.96 -8.39
N MET A 247 -14.75 -4.75 -8.96
CA MET A 247 -15.64 -4.34 -10.03
C MET A 247 -15.25 -5.02 -11.34
N SER A 248 -16.21 -5.57 -12.09
CA SER A 248 -15.99 -6.15 -13.42
C SER A 248 -16.47 -5.25 -14.57
N ASP A 249 -17.42 -4.35 -14.29
CA ASP A 249 -17.98 -3.37 -15.24
C ASP A 249 -17.98 -1.98 -14.61
N LEU A 250 -17.19 -1.04 -15.14
CA LEU A 250 -17.13 0.32 -14.65
C LEU A 250 -18.41 1.14 -14.91
N ASN A 251 -19.24 0.72 -15.87
CA ASN A 251 -20.53 1.39 -16.12
C ASN A 251 -21.47 1.20 -14.93
N LEU A 252 -21.46 0.01 -14.31
CA LEU A 252 -22.33 -0.31 -13.17
C LEU A 252 -22.00 0.55 -11.94
N MET A 253 -20.80 1.09 -11.83
CA MET A 253 -20.48 2.03 -10.75
C MET A 253 -21.35 3.29 -10.78
N TYR A 254 -21.88 3.68 -11.95
CA TYR A 254 -22.82 4.81 -12.08
C TYR A 254 -24.26 4.43 -11.83
N GLU A 255 -24.61 3.15 -11.90
CA GLU A 255 -25.97 2.65 -11.79
C GLU A 255 -26.28 2.11 -10.39
N HIS A 256 -25.30 1.45 -9.76
CA HIS A 256 -25.47 0.68 -8.52
C HIS A 256 -24.40 0.95 -7.44
N GLY A 257 -23.38 1.76 -7.72
CA GLY A 257 -22.31 1.99 -6.75
C GLY A 257 -22.69 3.00 -5.66
N ASP A 258 -22.28 2.75 -4.42
CA ASP A 258 -22.49 3.62 -3.24
C ASP A 258 -22.03 5.05 -3.46
N THR A 259 -20.99 5.25 -4.29
CA THR A 259 -20.48 6.58 -4.66
C THR A 259 -21.53 7.44 -5.36
N THR A 260 -22.58 6.83 -5.94
CA THR A 260 -23.65 7.58 -6.63
C THR A 260 -24.72 8.14 -5.70
N GLU A 261 -24.76 7.69 -4.44
CA GLU A 261 -25.73 8.16 -3.44
C GLU A 261 -25.57 9.65 -3.09
N SER A 262 -24.40 10.22 -3.38
CA SER A 262 -24.14 11.64 -3.16
C SER A 262 -23.64 12.35 -4.42
N ARG A 263 -24.00 13.63 -4.56
CA ARG A 263 -23.47 14.49 -5.65
C ARG A 263 -21.94 14.63 -5.58
N GLY A 264 -21.37 14.62 -4.37
CA GLY A 264 -19.92 14.65 -4.17
C GLY A 264 -19.26 13.40 -4.70
N GLY A 265 -19.82 12.23 -4.39
CA GLY A 265 -19.36 10.94 -4.89
C GLY A 265 -19.41 10.83 -6.41
N LEU A 266 -20.52 11.28 -7.03
CA LEU A 266 -20.64 11.33 -8.49
C LEU A 266 -19.56 12.20 -9.14
N ASN A 267 -19.27 13.38 -8.59
CA ASN A 267 -18.23 14.26 -9.12
C ASN A 267 -16.83 13.62 -9.01
N VAL A 268 -16.56 12.92 -7.91
CA VAL A 268 -15.30 12.19 -7.69
C VAL A 268 -15.19 11.02 -8.68
N LEU A 269 -16.25 10.24 -8.85
CA LEU A 269 -16.27 9.14 -9.80
C LEU A 269 -16.03 9.64 -11.25
N GLU A 270 -16.68 10.72 -11.62
CA GLU A 270 -16.51 11.35 -12.95
C GLU A 270 -15.07 11.85 -13.16
N MET A 271 -14.45 12.41 -12.15
CA MET A 271 -13.04 12.82 -12.20
C MET A 271 -12.11 11.62 -12.36
N TYR A 272 -12.40 10.50 -11.71
CA TYR A 272 -11.51 9.32 -11.68
C TYR A 272 -11.65 8.43 -12.90
N ILE A 273 -12.87 8.12 -13.36
CA ILE A 273 -13.11 7.19 -14.47
C ILE A 273 -13.83 7.84 -15.66
N GLY A 274 -14.44 9.02 -15.49
CA GLY A 274 -15.17 9.76 -16.55
C GLY A 274 -16.46 9.05 -16.98
N ARG A 275 -17.17 9.64 -17.95
CA ARG A 275 -18.48 9.13 -18.44
C ARG A 275 -18.44 8.61 -19.89
N ASP A 276 -17.28 8.61 -20.52
CA ASP A 276 -17.16 8.09 -21.89
C ASP A 276 -17.38 6.58 -21.92
N LYS A 277 -18.51 6.16 -22.48
CA LYS A 277 -18.92 4.76 -22.51
C LYS A 277 -17.91 3.85 -23.18
N ALA A 278 -17.32 4.28 -24.31
CA ALA A 278 -16.38 3.46 -25.04
C ALA A 278 -15.11 3.21 -24.22
N ARG A 279 -14.65 4.22 -23.47
CA ARG A 279 -13.53 4.08 -22.55
C ARG A 279 -13.88 3.19 -21.36
N LEU A 280 -15.06 3.35 -20.76
CA LEU A 280 -15.51 2.50 -19.65
C LEU A 280 -15.62 1.05 -20.10
N ASP A 281 -16.19 0.79 -21.28
CA ASP A 281 -16.27 -0.57 -21.85
C ASP A 281 -14.88 -1.15 -22.10
N ALA A 282 -13.95 -0.38 -22.67
CA ALA A 282 -12.58 -0.82 -22.90
C ALA A 282 -11.80 -1.13 -21.62
N GLN A 283 -12.15 -0.48 -20.50
CA GLN A 283 -11.56 -0.68 -19.18
C GLN A 283 -12.41 -1.58 -18.26
N SER A 284 -13.41 -2.28 -18.77
CA SER A 284 -14.25 -3.22 -18.03
C SER A 284 -13.90 -4.65 -18.39
N ALA A 285 -13.49 -5.46 -17.42
CA ALA A 285 -13.06 -6.84 -17.67
C ALA A 285 -14.16 -7.68 -18.33
N ILE A 286 -15.42 -7.53 -17.91
CA ILE A 286 -16.58 -8.26 -18.46
C ILE A 286 -16.81 -7.97 -19.95
N LYS A 287 -16.37 -6.83 -20.46
CA LYS A 287 -16.50 -6.45 -21.88
C LYS A 287 -15.34 -6.97 -22.75
N ASN A 288 -14.36 -7.62 -22.12
CA ASN A 288 -13.12 -8.06 -22.76
C ASN A 288 -12.79 -9.54 -22.45
N LEU A 289 -13.81 -10.36 -22.21
CA LEU A 289 -13.65 -11.77 -21.83
C LEU A 289 -13.02 -12.63 -22.93
N ASP A 290 -13.13 -12.21 -24.19
CA ASP A 290 -12.49 -12.85 -25.35
C ASP A 290 -10.96 -12.91 -25.24
N LYS A 291 -10.35 -12.03 -24.45
CA LYS A 291 -8.90 -11.98 -24.21
C LYS A 291 -8.46 -12.87 -23.04
N LEU A 292 -9.39 -13.34 -22.22
CA LEU A 292 -9.10 -14.05 -20.99
C LEU A 292 -8.61 -15.48 -21.29
N LYS A 293 -7.44 -15.84 -20.76
CA LYS A 293 -6.86 -17.19 -20.84
C LYS A 293 -6.68 -17.84 -19.46
N ALA A 294 -6.45 -17.03 -18.44
CA ALA A 294 -6.17 -17.50 -17.09
C ALA A 294 -7.45 -17.83 -16.31
N PRO A 295 -7.45 -18.84 -15.42
CA PRO A 295 -8.51 -19.06 -14.48
C PRO A 295 -8.65 -17.88 -13.51
N ILE A 296 -9.89 -17.56 -13.15
CA ILE A 296 -10.24 -16.50 -12.20
C ILE A 296 -11.00 -17.12 -11.02
N PHE A 297 -10.65 -16.70 -9.81
CA PHE A 297 -11.43 -16.94 -8.62
C PHE A 297 -12.02 -15.62 -8.14
N ILE A 298 -13.34 -15.56 -8.03
CA ILE A 298 -14.09 -14.38 -7.60
C ILE A 298 -14.66 -14.64 -6.21
N ILE A 299 -14.43 -13.71 -5.29
CA ILE A 299 -15.00 -13.69 -3.95
C ILE A 299 -15.77 -12.37 -3.83
N HIS A 300 -17.08 -12.45 -3.61
CA HIS A 300 -17.96 -11.29 -3.56
C HIS A 300 -19.11 -11.53 -2.58
N GLY A 301 -19.55 -10.50 -1.87
CA GLY A 301 -20.72 -10.56 -1.02
C GLY A 301 -22.01 -10.47 -1.86
N THR A 302 -23.12 -10.99 -1.33
CA THR A 302 -24.43 -10.93 -1.99
C THR A 302 -25.07 -9.55 -1.92
N GLU A 303 -24.65 -8.75 -0.95
CA GLU A 303 -25.14 -7.40 -0.67
C GLU A 303 -24.13 -6.29 -1.06
N ASP A 304 -23.00 -6.68 -1.68
CA ASP A 304 -21.94 -5.77 -2.08
C ASP A 304 -22.11 -5.27 -3.52
#